data_78d3ff039457782ce834f1c842799551
#
_entry.id   78d3ff039457782ce834f1c842799551
#
_cell.length_a   1.000
_cell.length_b   1.000
_cell.length_c   1.000
_cell.angle_alpha   90.00
_cell.angle_beta   90.00
_cell.angle_gamma   90.00
#
_symmetry.space_group_name_H-M   'P 1'
#
loop_
_entity.id
_entity.type
_entity.pdbx_description
1 polymer ?
#
loop_
_entity_poly.entity_id
_entity_poly.type
_entity_poly.pdbx_seq_one_letter_code
_entity_poly.pdbx_strand_id
1 'polypeptide(L)'
;TGTVNKVRFPLMKYFNVWNLNDIEGGDFNFKLPPREIVINELAEQMLKHSGATLTIGETNTYRELTNEIVLRDRQQFSNDDLYYGTMFHQLLHSTKQPLKRMVGNNAEGEALEYMVAELGASMLCAYAGIDGYRTEHTAGYIQRWITALENNEKFVVMAAQRAQKAVDHLLARSYEQVDTADTVEPQEDPMPLAA
;
A
#
# COMPACT_ATOMS: atom_id res chain seq x y z
N THR A 1 8.97 -52.19 31.54
CA THR A 1 8.93 -51.09 30.58
C THR A 1 7.88 -50.08 31.03
N GLY A 2 8.31 -49.09 31.85
CA GLY A 2 7.42 -48.04 32.34
C GLY A 2 7.26 -46.97 31.31
N THR A 3 6.01 -46.72 30.89
CA THR A 3 5.63 -45.60 30.02
C THR A 3 5.64 -44.32 30.85
N VAL A 4 6.58 -43.43 30.57
CA VAL A 4 6.61 -42.10 31.20
C VAL A 4 5.56 -41.20 30.51
N ASN A 5 4.44 -40.97 31.18
CA ASN A 5 3.45 -40.01 30.75
C ASN A 5 4.00 -38.59 30.95
N LYS A 6 4.35 -37.92 29.87
CA LYS A 6 4.72 -36.48 29.88
C LYS A 6 3.46 -35.66 30.09
N VAL A 7 3.22 -35.20 31.30
CA VAL A 7 2.17 -34.22 31.59
C VAL A 7 2.71 -32.83 31.26
N ARG A 8 2.09 -32.13 30.31
CA ARG A 8 2.41 -30.74 29.97
C ARG A 8 1.58 -29.83 30.87
N PHE A 9 2.23 -29.07 31.72
CA PHE A 9 1.58 -28.00 32.46
C PHE A 9 1.76 -26.69 31.69
N PRO A 10 0.70 -25.89 31.49
CA PRO A 10 0.84 -24.55 30.97
C PRO A 10 1.58 -23.70 32.01
N LEU A 11 2.79 -23.27 31.69
CA LEU A 11 3.57 -22.37 32.54
C LEU A 11 3.38 -20.96 32.06
N MET A 12 2.60 -20.15 32.77
CA MET A 12 2.48 -18.73 32.50
C MET A 12 3.66 -18.00 33.14
N LYS A 13 4.48 -17.36 32.33
CA LYS A 13 5.56 -16.48 32.77
C LYS A 13 5.24 -15.07 32.33
N TYR A 14 5.49 -14.09 33.17
CA TYR A 14 5.44 -12.69 32.81
C TYR A 14 6.84 -12.08 32.93
N PHE A 15 7.11 -11.11 32.05
CA PHE A 15 8.38 -10.39 32.04
C PHE A 15 8.08 -8.91 31.98
N ASN A 16 8.87 -8.12 32.69
CA ASN A 16 8.87 -6.67 32.48
C ASN A 16 9.69 -6.40 31.21
N VAL A 17 9.10 -5.67 30.28
CA VAL A 17 9.77 -5.19 29.06
C VAL A 17 9.94 -3.69 29.14
N TRP A 18 11.08 -3.21 28.72
CA TRP A 18 11.43 -1.80 28.73
C TRP A 18 11.77 -1.37 27.32
N ASN A 19 11.42 -0.14 26.96
CA ASN A 19 11.91 0.43 25.70
C ASN A 19 13.43 0.64 25.84
N LEU A 20 14.18 0.21 24.85
CA LEU A 20 15.65 0.35 24.86
C LEU A 20 16.10 1.80 24.99
N ASN A 21 15.33 2.76 24.48
CA ASN A 21 15.58 4.18 24.59
C ASN A 21 15.40 4.74 26.01
N ASP A 22 14.72 3.99 26.91
CA ASP A 22 14.47 4.39 28.29
C ASP A 22 15.51 3.79 29.25
N ILE A 23 16.51 3.06 28.73
CA ILE A 23 17.56 2.43 29.53
C ILE A 23 18.84 3.27 29.44
N GLU A 24 19.29 3.77 30.59
CA GLU A 24 20.56 4.49 30.71
C GLU A 24 21.71 3.52 31.09
N GLY A 25 22.91 3.81 30.59
CA GLY A 25 24.15 3.17 31.04
C GLY A 25 24.58 1.91 30.30
N GLY A 26 23.98 1.58 29.16
CA GLY A 26 24.40 0.46 28.31
C GLY A 26 24.55 0.85 26.84
N ASP A 27 25.62 0.38 26.21
CA ASP A 27 25.76 0.46 24.75
C ASP A 27 25.10 -0.80 24.12
N PHE A 28 23.80 -0.71 23.88
CA PHE A 28 23.00 -1.82 23.36
C PHE A 28 22.96 -1.77 21.82
N ASN A 29 24.01 -2.23 21.19
CA ASN A 29 24.06 -2.31 19.74
C ASN A 29 23.40 -3.60 19.21
N PHE A 30 22.08 -3.72 19.38
CA PHE A 30 21.32 -4.84 18.81
C PHE A 30 21.03 -4.59 17.33
N LYS A 31 21.83 -5.15 16.45
CA LYS A 31 21.48 -5.27 15.04
C LYS A 31 20.55 -6.46 14.89
N LEU A 32 19.26 -6.19 14.77
CA LEU A 32 18.34 -7.24 14.33
C LEU A 32 18.75 -7.69 12.92
N PRO A 33 18.68 -9.00 12.63
CA PRO A 33 18.90 -9.47 11.26
C PRO A 33 17.89 -8.79 10.34
N PRO A 34 18.27 -8.44 9.10
CA PRO A 34 17.34 -7.89 8.13
C PRO A 34 16.18 -8.86 7.93
N ARG A 35 14.97 -8.31 7.85
CA ARG A 35 13.76 -9.08 7.55
C ARG A 35 13.86 -9.61 6.10
N GLU A 36 13.42 -10.82 5.88
CA GLU A 36 13.22 -11.33 4.54
C GLU A 36 12.17 -10.47 3.81
N ILE A 37 12.48 -10.06 2.59
CA ILE A 37 11.61 -9.22 1.76
C ILE A 37 10.90 -10.12 0.76
N VAL A 38 9.57 -10.06 0.75
CA VAL A 38 8.73 -10.75 -0.23
C VAL A 38 8.23 -9.73 -1.27
N ILE A 39 8.66 -9.91 -2.51
CA ILE A 39 8.26 -9.04 -3.62
C ILE A 39 6.86 -9.42 -4.10
N ASN A 40 5.99 -8.42 -4.22
CA ASN A 40 4.71 -8.54 -4.90
C ASN A 40 4.84 -7.92 -6.30
N GLU A 41 4.95 -8.78 -7.30
CA GLU A 41 5.22 -8.36 -8.68
C GLU A 41 4.11 -7.48 -9.25
N LEU A 42 2.83 -7.75 -8.92
CA LEU A 42 1.72 -6.92 -9.37
C LEU A 42 1.81 -5.50 -8.79
N ALA A 43 2.16 -5.38 -7.52
CA ALA A 43 2.33 -4.08 -6.88
C ALA A 43 3.49 -3.27 -7.49
N GLU A 44 4.61 -3.93 -7.77
CA GLU A 44 5.76 -3.30 -8.42
C GLU A 44 5.44 -2.87 -9.88
N GLN A 45 4.67 -3.68 -10.61
CA GLN A 45 4.19 -3.33 -11.94
C GLN A 45 3.27 -2.10 -11.91
N MET A 46 2.30 -2.05 -10.99
CA MET A 46 1.41 -0.89 -10.83
C MET A 46 2.19 0.39 -10.56
N LEU A 47 3.19 0.33 -9.66
CA LEU A 47 4.06 1.46 -9.40
C LEU A 47 4.80 1.89 -10.66
N LYS A 48 5.45 0.96 -11.36
CA LYS A 48 6.20 1.24 -12.58
C LYS A 48 5.33 1.89 -13.65
N HIS A 49 4.11 1.43 -13.82
CA HIS A 49 3.19 1.94 -14.85
C HIS A 49 2.47 3.23 -14.48
N SER A 50 2.43 3.59 -13.19
CA SER A 50 1.80 4.85 -12.74
C SER A 50 2.51 6.10 -13.23
N GLY A 51 3.79 6.00 -13.57
CA GLY A 51 4.66 7.12 -13.90
C GLY A 51 5.13 7.92 -12.68
N ALA A 52 4.80 7.50 -11.46
CA ALA A 52 5.38 8.06 -10.24
C ALA A 52 6.75 7.43 -9.97
N THR A 53 7.68 8.23 -9.44
CA THR A 53 8.99 7.74 -9.00
C THR A 53 8.94 7.39 -7.52
N LEU A 54 9.58 6.28 -7.13
CA LEU A 54 9.70 5.88 -5.73
C LEU A 54 11.09 6.18 -5.22
N THR A 55 11.19 6.87 -4.09
CA THR A 55 12.44 7.17 -3.38
C THR A 55 12.35 6.76 -1.92
N ILE A 56 13.50 6.49 -1.32
CA ILE A 56 13.61 6.17 0.11
C ILE A 56 13.85 7.47 0.87
N GLY A 57 13.09 7.69 1.96
CA GLY A 57 13.21 8.83 2.83
C GLY A 57 12.81 8.51 4.27
N GLU A 58 12.59 9.53 5.08
CA GLU A 58 12.23 9.37 6.49
C GLU A 58 10.72 9.34 6.73
N THR A 59 9.93 9.73 5.73
CA THR A 59 8.47 9.85 5.83
C THR A 59 7.80 9.12 4.68
N ASN A 60 6.54 8.73 4.88
CA ASN A 60 5.70 8.18 3.82
C ASN A 60 4.84 9.32 3.28
N THR A 61 5.13 9.80 2.07
CA THR A 61 4.41 10.94 1.49
C THR A 61 4.48 10.93 -0.04
N TYR A 62 3.48 11.54 -0.66
CA TYR A 62 3.49 11.84 -2.08
C TYR A 62 3.80 13.33 -2.30
N ARG A 63 4.75 13.61 -3.17
CA ARG A 63 5.15 14.96 -3.58
C ARG A 63 4.54 15.28 -4.95
N GLU A 64 3.52 16.12 -4.93
CA GLU A 64 2.73 16.43 -6.13
C GLU A 64 3.54 17.12 -7.23
N LEU A 65 4.45 18.04 -6.85
CA LEU A 65 5.24 18.82 -7.82
C LEU A 65 6.23 17.97 -8.63
N THR A 66 6.75 16.91 -8.04
CA THR A 66 7.75 16.03 -8.66
C THR A 66 7.18 14.67 -9.10
N ASN A 67 5.89 14.43 -8.84
CA ASN A 67 5.25 13.13 -9.01
C ASN A 67 6.07 12.00 -8.34
N GLU A 68 6.49 12.23 -7.10
CA GLU A 68 7.40 11.38 -6.36
C GLU A 68 6.71 10.80 -5.13
N ILE A 69 6.79 9.49 -4.97
CA ILE A 69 6.40 8.79 -3.76
C ILE A 69 7.66 8.60 -2.91
N VAL A 70 7.66 9.14 -1.70
CA VAL A 70 8.71 8.92 -0.72
C VAL A 70 8.19 7.91 0.29
N LEU A 71 8.93 6.83 0.51
CA LEU A 71 8.65 5.85 1.55
C LEU A 71 9.86 5.66 2.44
N ARG A 72 9.62 5.28 3.68
CA ARG A 72 10.68 4.80 4.57
C ARG A 72 11.30 3.53 3.99
N ASP A 73 12.51 3.22 4.43
CA ASP A 73 13.16 1.96 4.06
C ASP A 73 12.23 0.78 4.35
N ARG A 74 12.15 -0.16 3.41
CA ARG A 74 11.28 -1.33 3.47
C ARG A 74 11.52 -2.18 4.72
N GLN A 75 12.76 -2.21 5.21
CA GLN A 75 13.14 -2.91 6.44
C GLN A 75 12.50 -2.31 7.71
N GLN A 76 12.04 -1.06 7.66
CA GLN A 76 11.37 -0.39 8.78
C GLN A 76 9.89 -0.74 8.89
N PHE A 77 9.32 -1.43 7.91
CA PHE A 77 7.95 -1.92 7.98
C PHE A 77 7.92 -3.30 8.66
N SER A 78 6.88 -3.56 9.44
CA SER A 78 6.71 -4.83 10.14
C SER A 78 6.53 -6.02 9.19
N ASN A 79 5.98 -5.79 8.01
CA ASN A 79 5.80 -6.76 6.93
C ASN A 79 5.68 -6.07 5.56
N ASP A 80 5.69 -6.85 4.49
CA ASP A 80 5.60 -6.34 3.12
C ASP A 80 4.19 -5.89 2.74
N ASP A 81 3.16 -6.46 3.34
CA ASP A 81 1.78 -6.03 3.14
C ASP A 81 1.57 -4.58 3.57
N LEU A 82 2.14 -4.21 4.72
CA LEU A 82 2.10 -2.84 5.22
C LEU A 82 2.91 -1.89 4.33
N TYR A 83 4.07 -2.33 3.82
CA TYR A 83 4.86 -1.55 2.88
C TYR A 83 4.07 -1.25 1.60
N TYR A 84 3.52 -2.29 0.96
CA TYR A 84 2.78 -2.12 -0.28
C TYR A 84 1.47 -1.37 -0.09
N GLY A 85 0.75 -1.62 0.99
CA GLY A 85 -0.45 -0.85 1.29
C GLY A 85 -0.17 0.63 1.49
N THR A 86 0.94 0.96 2.18
CA THR A 86 1.40 2.35 2.32
C THR A 86 1.81 2.94 0.96
N MET A 87 2.49 2.18 0.13
CA MET A 87 2.83 2.58 -1.23
C MET A 87 1.58 2.89 -2.05
N PHE A 88 0.58 2.01 -2.02
CA PHE A 88 -0.68 2.23 -2.73
C PHE A 88 -1.42 3.46 -2.24
N HIS A 89 -1.42 3.71 -0.94
CA HIS A 89 -2.00 4.94 -0.39
C HIS A 89 -1.37 6.20 -1.03
N GLN A 90 -0.03 6.25 -1.12
CA GLN A 90 0.65 7.36 -1.77
C GLN A 90 0.40 7.38 -3.30
N LEU A 91 0.28 6.20 -3.91
CA LEU A 91 -0.02 6.05 -5.33
C LEU A 91 -1.42 6.59 -5.68
N LEU A 92 -2.40 6.42 -4.80
CA LEU A 92 -3.73 7.01 -4.99
C LEU A 92 -3.67 8.55 -5.03
N HIS A 93 -2.79 9.17 -4.24
CA HIS A 93 -2.60 10.62 -4.29
C HIS A 93 -2.04 11.09 -5.64
N SER A 94 -1.21 10.29 -6.31
CA SER A 94 -0.68 10.64 -7.65
C SER A 94 -1.77 10.75 -8.72
N THR A 95 -2.92 10.13 -8.51
CA THR A 95 -4.05 10.20 -9.45
C THR A 95 -4.86 11.50 -9.37
N LYS A 96 -4.55 12.41 -8.44
CA LYS A 96 -5.29 13.67 -8.29
C LYS A 96 -5.25 14.50 -9.56
N GLN A 97 -4.08 14.75 -10.10
CA GLN A 97 -3.90 15.59 -11.28
C GLN A 97 -4.49 14.99 -12.57
N PRO A 98 -4.16 13.74 -12.96
CA PRO A 98 -4.70 13.15 -14.18
C PRO A 98 -6.23 13.00 -14.15
N LEU A 99 -6.82 12.79 -12.98
CA LEU A 99 -8.28 12.70 -12.81
C LEU A 99 -8.95 14.05 -12.51
N LYS A 100 -8.18 15.14 -12.48
CA LYS A 100 -8.68 16.49 -12.13
C LYS A 100 -9.49 16.47 -10.83
N ARG A 101 -9.04 15.67 -9.85
CA ARG A 101 -9.73 15.50 -8.59
C ARG A 101 -9.51 16.72 -7.70
N MET A 102 -10.51 17.59 -7.66
CA MET A 102 -10.48 18.79 -6.81
C MET A 102 -10.57 18.38 -5.34
N VAL A 103 -9.62 18.85 -4.56
CA VAL A 103 -9.58 18.70 -3.10
C VAL A 103 -9.75 20.09 -2.51
N GLY A 104 -10.75 20.26 -1.64
CA GLY A 104 -10.95 21.53 -0.93
C GLY A 104 -9.77 21.81 0.00
N ASN A 105 -9.36 23.09 0.09
CA ASN A 105 -8.30 23.52 1.01
C ASN A 105 -8.82 23.70 2.44
N ASN A 106 -9.60 22.74 2.92
CA ASN A 106 -10.18 22.73 4.26
C ASN A 106 -10.11 21.31 4.84
N ALA A 107 -10.38 21.18 6.12
CA ALA A 107 -10.30 19.88 6.83
C ALA A 107 -11.22 18.82 6.23
N GLU A 108 -12.39 19.20 5.71
CA GLU A 108 -13.31 18.29 5.05
C GLU A 108 -12.77 17.77 3.72
N GLY A 109 -12.18 18.64 2.89
CA GLY A 109 -11.54 18.26 1.65
C GLY A 109 -10.35 17.34 1.87
N GLU A 110 -9.50 17.62 2.87
CA GLU A 110 -8.40 16.76 3.26
C GLU A 110 -8.91 15.40 3.74
N ALA A 111 -9.93 15.36 4.60
CA ALA A 111 -10.52 14.11 5.09
C ALA A 111 -11.08 13.27 3.94
N LEU A 112 -11.73 13.90 2.95
CA LEU A 112 -12.22 13.22 1.75
C LEU A 112 -11.09 12.60 0.94
N GLU A 113 -10.02 13.34 0.70
CA GLU A 113 -8.88 12.84 -0.06
C GLU A 113 -8.16 11.68 0.64
N TYR A 114 -7.98 11.77 1.96
CA TYR A 114 -7.45 10.65 2.74
C TYR A 114 -8.35 9.42 2.68
N MET A 115 -9.67 9.59 2.75
CA MET A 115 -10.62 8.48 2.63
C MET A 115 -10.56 7.85 1.22
N VAL A 116 -10.42 8.65 0.17
CA VAL A 116 -10.21 8.17 -1.20
C VAL A 116 -8.93 7.33 -1.28
N ALA A 117 -7.83 7.82 -0.71
CA ALA A 117 -6.55 7.11 -0.72
C ALA A 117 -6.61 5.79 0.04
N GLU A 118 -7.24 5.75 1.22
CA GLU A 118 -7.40 4.52 2.02
C GLU A 118 -8.28 3.48 1.34
N LEU A 119 -9.44 3.89 0.84
CA LEU A 119 -10.34 2.98 0.14
C LEU A 119 -9.70 2.44 -1.14
N GLY A 120 -9.05 3.31 -1.91
CA GLY A 120 -8.36 2.89 -3.12
C GLY A 120 -7.15 1.99 -2.84
N ALA A 121 -6.37 2.28 -1.80
CA ALA A 121 -5.26 1.42 -1.38
C ALA A 121 -5.76 0.02 -0.99
N SER A 122 -6.87 -0.05 -0.23
CA SER A 122 -7.49 -1.33 0.12
C SER A 122 -7.96 -2.11 -1.10
N MET A 123 -8.53 -1.44 -2.13
CA MET A 123 -8.93 -2.06 -3.38
C MET A 123 -7.71 -2.58 -4.17
N LEU A 124 -6.61 -1.80 -4.24
CA LEU A 124 -5.38 -2.24 -4.91
C LEU A 124 -4.69 -3.39 -4.16
N CYS A 125 -4.72 -3.38 -2.82
CA CYS A 125 -4.25 -4.50 -2.01
C CYS A 125 -5.03 -5.78 -2.33
N ALA A 126 -6.36 -5.71 -2.36
CA ALA A 126 -7.20 -6.85 -2.71
C ALA A 126 -6.89 -7.36 -4.13
N TYR A 127 -6.68 -6.47 -5.10
CA TYR A 127 -6.30 -6.83 -6.46
C TYR A 127 -4.92 -7.51 -6.52
N ALA A 128 -3.96 -7.03 -5.72
CA ALA A 128 -2.60 -7.58 -5.64
C ALA A 128 -2.49 -8.83 -4.74
N GLY A 129 -3.60 -9.31 -4.14
CA GLY A 129 -3.60 -10.45 -3.22
C GLY A 129 -2.90 -10.15 -1.89
N ILE A 130 -2.96 -8.91 -1.42
CA ILE A 130 -2.39 -8.44 -0.16
C ILE A 130 -3.50 -8.38 0.89
N ASP A 131 -3.50 -9.33 1.83
CA ASP A 131 -4.57 -9.47 2.83
C ASP A 131 -4.23 -8.78 4.17
N GLY A 132 -2.95 -8.55 4.43
CA GLY A 132 -2.44 -8.07 5.72
C GLY A 132 -2.38 -6.54 5.85
N TYR A 133 -2.86 -5.79 4.86
CA TYR A 133 -2.86 -4.33 4.95
C TYR A 133 -3.82 -3.83 6.02
N ARG A 134 -3.25 -3.32 7.09
CA ARG A 134 -3.96 -2.60 8.13
C ARG A 134 -3.25 -1.29 8.36
N THR A 135 -3.97 -0.20 8.24
CA THR A 135 -3.41 1.12 8.54
C THR A 135 -3.27 1.29 10.05
N GLU A 136 -2.06 1.11 10.55
CA GLU A 136 -1.74 1.37 11.98
C GLU A 136 -2.00 2.85 12.35
N HIS A 137 -2.00 3.73 11.35
CA HIS A 137 -2.24 5.17 11.52
C HIS A 137 -3.71 5.59 11.42
N THR A 138 -4.62 4.67 11.16
CA THR A 138 -6.03 4.95 10.89
C THR A 138 -6.76 5.57 12.08
N ALA A 139 -6.36 5.29 13.32
CA ALA A 139 -7.02 5.81 14.51
C ALA A 139 -7.11 7.36 14.54
N GLY A 140 -6.04 8.04 14.12
CA GLY A 140 -6.02 9.52 14.06
C GLY A 140 -6.93 10.10 12.97
N TYR A 141 -7.15 9.33 11.88
CA TYR A 141 -8.01 9.75 10.77
C TYR A 141 -9.47 9.38 10.98
N ILE A 142 -9.78 8.29 11.70
CA ILE A 142 -11.13 7.84 12.00
C ILE A 142 -11.95 8.97 12.64
N GLN A 143 -11.39 9.71 13.59
CA GLN A 143 -12.11 10.82 14.22
C GLN A 143 -12.47 11.93 13.24
N ARG A 144 -11.56 12.25 12.30
CA ARG A 144 -11.84 13.24 11.24
C ARG A 144 -12.89 12.74 10.26
N TRP A 145 -12.87 11.44 9.94
CA TRP A 145 -13.88 10.82 9.09
C TRP A 145 -15.24 10.79 9.74
N ILE A 146 -15.34 10.46 11.04
CA ILE A 146 -16.59 10.51 11.79
C ILE A 146 -17.17 11.91 11.71
N THR A 147 -16.41 12.95 12.02
CA THR A 147 -16.86 14.34 11.94
C THR A 147 -17.34 14.73 10.53
N ALA A 148 -16.61 14.31 9.50
CA ALA A 148 -17.00 14.56 8.11
C ALA A 148 -18.28 13.81 7.72
N LEU A 149 -18.46 12.58 8.19
CA LEU A 149 -19.65 11.76 7.95
C LEU A 149 -20.89 12.29 8.69
N GLU A 150 -20.73 12.78 9.92
CA GLU A 150 -21.80 13.41 10.69
C GLU A 150 -22.35 14.65 9.97
N ASN A 151 -21.47 15.38 9.27
CA ASN A 151 -21.86 16.57 8.52
C ASN A 151 -22.42 16.25 7.13
N ASN A 152 -22.09 15.09 6.55
CA ASN A 152 -22.49 14.72 5.20
C ASN A 152 -22.53 13.20 5.01
N GLU A 153 -23.70 12.60 5.08
CA GLU A 153 -23.92 11.16 4.91
C GLU A 153 -23.45 10.62 3.54
N LYS A 154 -23.40 11.48 2.51
CA LYS A 154 -22.94 11.12 1.16
C LYS A 154 -21.43 11.07 1.03
N PHE A 155 -20.70 11.48 2.07
CA PHE A 155 -19.25 11.61 2.05
C PHE A 155 -18.54 10.29 1.71
N VAL A 156 -18.95 9.19 2.33
CA VAL A 156 -18.41 7.86 2.08
C VAL A 156 -18.67 7.39 0.65
N VAL A 157 -19.86 7.65 0.11
CA VAL A 157 -20.23 7.29 -1.25
C VAL A 157 -19.38 8.07 -2.26
N MET A 158 -19.18 9.37 -2.01
CA MET A 158 -18.31 10.22 -2.83
C MET A 158 -16.86 9.74 -2.79
N ALA A 159 -16.35 9.38 -1.61
CA ALA A 159 -15.00 8.85 -1.45
C ALA A 159 -14.83 7.52 -2.21
N ALA A 160 -15.77 6.59 -2.06
CA ALA A 160 -15.75 5.30 -2.74
C ALA A 160 -15.78 5.43 -4.27
N GLN A 161 -16.65 6.31 -4.81
CA GLN A 161 -16.70 6.57 -6.26
C GLN A 161 -15.39 7.17 -6.78
N ARG A 162 -14.78 8.09 -6.04
CA ARG A 162 -13.48 8.68 -6.42
C ARG A 162 -12.34 7.66 -6.30
N ALA A 163 -12.36 6.83 -5.27
CA ALA A 163 -11.40 5.75 -5.09
C ALA A 163 -11.50 4.75 -6.23
N GLN A 164 -12.71 4.30 -6.61
CA GLN A 164 -12.92 3.40 -7.73
C GLN A 164 -12.36 3.97 -9.03
N LYS A 165 -12.66 5.23 -9.34
CA LYS A 165 -12.11 5.88 -10.55
C LYS A 165 -10.58 5.96 -10.54
N ALA A 166 -9.97 6.19 -9.36
CA ALA A 166 -8.53 6.23 -9.23
C ALA A 166 -7.90 4.86 -9.44
N VAL A 167 -8.50 3.81 -8.87
CA VAL A 167 -8.09 2.42 -9.07
C VAL A 167 -8.23 2.00 -10.53
N ASP A 168 -9.37 2.26 -11.16
CA ASP A 168 -9.59 1.94 -12.58
C ASP A 168 -8.56 2.63 -13.48
N HIS A 169 -8.22 3.89 -13.17
CA HIS A 169 -7.19 4.63 -13.91
C HIS A 169 -5.81 3.98 -13.78
N LEU A 170 -5.42 3.54 -12.57
CA LEU A 170 -4.14 2.88 -12.34
C LEU A 170 -4.09 1.49 -12.99
N LEU A 171 -5.16 0.72 -12.91
CA LEU A 171 -5.26 -0.60 -13.51
C LEU A 171 -5.32 -0.54 -15.03
N ALA A 172 -6.05 0.42 -15.62
CA ALA A 172 -6.09 0.61 -17.08
C ALA A 172 -4.71 0.91 -17.65
N ARG A 173 -3.89 1.74 -16.98
CA ARG A 173 -2.50 1.96 -17.39
C ARG A 173 -1.64 0.69 -17.32
N SER A 174 -1.87 -0.17 -16.34
CA SER A 174 -1.15 -1.44 -16.23
C SER A 174 -1.51 -2.37 -17.40
N TYR A 175 -2.77 -2.42 -17.81
CA TYR A 175 -3.24 -3.27 -18.91
C TYR A 175 -2.80 -2.77 -20.28
N GLU A 176 -2.88 -1.46 -20.54
CA GLU A 176 -2.47 -0.89 -21.82
C GLU A 176 -1.01 -1.21 -22.20
N GLN A 177 -0.13 -1.30 -21.22
CA GLN A 177 1.27 -1.60 -21.49
C GLN A 177 1.57 -3.10 -21.67
N VAL A 178 0.75 -3.98 -21.12
CA VAL A 178 0.87 -5.44 -21.35
C VAL A 178 0.37 -5.81 -22.74
N ASP A 179 -0.74 -5.23 -23.18
CA ASP A 179 -1.33 -5.51 -24.50
C ASP A 179 -0.42 -5.06 -25.67
N THR A 180 0.41 -4.02 -25.47
CA THR A 180 1.37 -3.59 -26.51
C THR A 180 2.62 -4.46 -26.59
N ALA A 181 2.94 -5.26 -25.56
CA ALA A 181 4.08 -6.16 -25.58
C ALA A 181 3.77 -7.51 -26.25
N ASP A 182 2.49 -7.92 -26.29
CA ASP A 182 2.03 -9.20 -26.84
C ASP A 182 1.48 -9.13 -28.28
N THR A 183 1.47 -7.97 -28.93
CA THR A 183 1.23 -7.87 -30.36
C THR A 183 2.47 -8.34 -31.14
N VAL A 184 2.79 -9.62 -31.03
CA VAL A 184 3.55 -10.31 -32.09
C VAL A 184 2.63 -10.33 -33.30
N GLU A 185 3.01 -9.59 -34.35
CA GLU A 185 2.34 -9.66 -35.65
C GLU A 185 2.17 -11.12 -36.06
N PRO A 186 0.96 -11.52 -36.54
CA PRO A 186 0.81 -12.86 -37.09
C PRO A 186 1.80 -12.98 -38.24
N GLN A 187 2.74 -13.90 -38.15
CA GLN A 187 3.54 -14.32 -39.30
C GLN A 187 2.56 -14.84 -40.36
N GLU A 188 2.42 -14.09 -41.46
CA GLU A 188 1.75 -14.61 -42.63
C GLU A 188 2.53 -15.83 -43.10
N ASP A 189 1.92 -17.02 -42.97
CA ASP A 189 2.41 -18.21 -43.59
C ASP A 189 2.46 -17.98 -45.12
N PRO A 190 3.58 -18.26 -45.79
CA PRO A 190 3.67 -18.10 -47.21
C PRO A 190 2.70 -19.09 -47.88
N MET A 191 1.74 -18.56 -48.66
CA MET A 191 0.84 -19.34 -49.47
C MET A 191 1.62 -20.35 -50.33
N PRO A 192 1.23 -21.64 -50.39
CA PRO A 192 1.84 -22.59 -51.29
C PRO A 192 1.55 -22.19 -52.73
N LEU A 193 2.63 -21.99 -53.51
CA LEU A 193 2.54 -21.81 -54.96
C LEU A 193 1.83 -23.01 -55.59
N ALA A 194 0.68 -22.74 -56.21
CA ALA A 194 -0.03 -23.72 -57.00
C ALA A 194 0.80 -24.14 -58.24
N ALA A 195 1.00 -25.45 -58.37
CA ALA A 195 1.57 -26.09 -59.56
C ALA A 195 0.47 -26.35 -60.58
#